data_9e2264528b850d9fe7dc4b9e2b31d0af
#
_entry.id   9e2264528b850d9fe7dc4b9e2b31d0af
#
_cell.length_a   1.000
_cell.length_b   1.000
_cell.length_c   1.000
_cell.angle_alpha   90.00
_cell.angle_beta   90.00
_cell.angle_gamma   90.00
#
_symmetry.space_group_name_H-M   'P 1'
#
loop_
_entity.id
_entity.type
_entity.pdbx_description
1 polymer ?
#
loop_
_entity_poly.entity_id
_entity_poly.type
_entity_poly.pdbx_seq_one_letter_code
_entity_poly.pdbx_strand_id
1 'polypeptide(L)'
;MSNLKNKNIIVTGASGGIGNSIVEKLNENGANILATGTKMEKLEELKKKFKNIKILKFDISQHKRIEEFINSATDELGGSLDCIINNAGITMDNLAIRMSFEEWTKVIDINE
;
A
#
# COMPACT_ATOMS: atom_id res chain seq x y z
N MET A 1 17.12 11.17 -6.12
CA MET A 1 15.72 11.32 -5.77
C MET A 1 14.86 10.28 -6.47
N SER A 2 14.05 9.63 -5.71
CA SER A 2 13.22 8.57 -6.25
C SER A 2 12.04 9.13 -7.00
N ASN A 3 11.60 8.40 -8.01
CA ASN A 3 10.45 8.77 -8.79
C ASN A 3 9.57 7.53 -8.93
N LEU A 4 8.42 7.56 -8.28
CA LEU A 4 7.48 6.45 -8.32
C LEU A 4 6.28 6.75 -9.21
N LYS A 5 6.42 7.72 -10.07
CA LYS A 5 5.33 8.12 -10.95
C LYS A 5 4.82 6.91 -11.72
N ASN A 6 3.52 6.72 -11.70
CA ASN A 6 2.84 5.63 -12.38
C ASN A 6 3.09 4.24 -11.78
N LYS A 7 3.74 4.17 -10.62
CA LYS A 7 3.86 2.90 -9.91
C LYS A 7 2.59 2.66 -9.10
N ASN A 8 2.03 1.46 -9.23
CA ASN A 8 0.80 1.09 -8.54
C ASN A 8 1.15 0.27 -7.30
N ILE A 9 0.78 0.79 -6.14
CA ILE A 9 1.26 0.27 -4.87
C ILE A 9 0.11 0.07 -3.90
N ILE A 10 0.06 -1.11 -3.28
CA ILE A 10 -0.89 -1.39 -2.21
C ILE A 10 -0.14 -1.27 -0.89
N VAL A 11 -0.71 -0.53 0.06
CA VAL A 11 -0.15 -0.41 1.41
C VAL A 11 -1.12 -1.03 2.38
N THR A 12 -0.71 -2.10 3.07
CA THR A 12 -1.54 -2.72 4.08
C THR A 12 -1.27 -2.09 5.44
N GLY A 13 -2.24 -2.19 6.35
CA GLY A 13 -2.10 -1.60 7.67
C GLY A 13 -1.96 -0.10 7.62
N ALA A 14 -2.58 0.52 6.63
CA ALA A 14 -2.39 1.96 6.40
C ALA A 14 -3.14 2.81 7.40
N SER A 15 -4.01 2.21 8.21
CA SER A 15 -4.77 2.98 9.18
C SER A 15 -3.98 3.35 10.42
N GLY A 16 -2.76 2.82 10.59
CA GLY A 16 -1.92 3.15 11.72
C GLY A 16 -0.93 4.26 11.40
N GLY A 17 -0.16 4.68 12.42
CA GLY A 17 0.77 5.79 12.26
C GLY A 17 1.88 5.52 11.25
N ILE A 18 2.47 4.33 11.31
CA ILE A 18 3.53 3.96 10.37
C ILE A 18 2.97 3.88 8.96
N GLY A 19 1.79 3.28 8.82
CA GLY A 19 1.15 3.21 7.51
C GLY A 19 0.86 4.57 6.92
N ASN A 20 0.43 5.52 7.77
CA ASN A 20 0.23 6.91 7.35
C ASN A 20 1.52 7.50 6.79
N SER A 21 2.63 7.31 7.50
CA SER A 21 3.91 7.85 7.06
C SER A 21 4.35 7.24 5.74
N ILE A 22 4.12 5.94 5.56
CA ILE A 22 4.46 5.27 4.31
C ILE A 22 3.66 5.86 3.16
N VAL A 23 2.35 6.02 3.37
CA VAL A 23 1.49 6.58 2.33
C VAL A 23 1.94 7.99 1.96
N GLU A 24 2.27 8.80 2.96
CA GLU A 24 2.73 10.16 2.72
C GLU A 24 3.99 10.16 1.85
N LYS A 25 4.95 9.31 2.20
CA LYS A 25 6.20 9.24 1.46
C LYS A 25 5.99 8.80 0.02
N LEU A 26 5.17 7.75 -0.16
CA LEU A 26 4.88 7.26 -1.50
C LEU A 26 4.14 8.32 -2.33
N ASN A 27 3.21 9.01 -1.69
CA ASN A 27 2.43 10.02 -2.38
C ASN A 27 3.31 11.18 -2.84
N GLU A 28 4.26 11.56 -2.01
CA GLU A 28 5.21 12.62 -2.36
C GLU A 28 6.06 12.24 -3.56
N ASN A 29 6.25 10.95 -3.78
CA ASN A 29 7.05 10.45 -4.90
C ASN A 29 6.23 10.10 -6.12
N GLY A 30 4.94 10.39 -6.11
CA GLY A 30 4.09 10.27 -7.29
C GLY A 30 3.41 8.94 -7.50
N ALA A 31 3.50 8.04 -6.53
CA ALA A 31 2.91 6.71 -6.67
C ALA A 31 1.38 6.76 -6.72
N ASN A 32 0.80 5.80 -7.41
CA ASN A 32 -0.63 5.51 -7.32
C ASN A 32 -0.84 4.54 -6.19
N ILE A 33 -1.59 4.94 -5.18
CA ILE A 33 -1.65 4.22 -3.92
C ILE A 33 -3.06 3.71 -3.65
N LEU A 34 -3.15 2.44 -3.23
CA LEU A 34 -4.35 1.93 -2.61
C LEU A 34 -4.01 1.57 -1.18
N ALA A 35 -4.65 2.25 -0.24
CA ALA A 35 -4.42 2.02 1.18
C ALA A 35 -5.50 1.10 1.71
N THR A 36 -5.10 0.09 2.49
CA THR A 36 -6.04 -0.84 3.05
C THR A 36 -5.78 -1.04 4.53
N GLY A 37 -6.83 -1.36 5.26
CA GLY A 37 -6.77 -1.59 6.68
C GLY A 37 -8.12 -2.10 7.16
N THR A 38 -8.23 -2.30 8.47
CA THR A 38 -9.44 -2.86 9.04
C THR A 38 -10.44 -1.80 9.51
N LYS A 39 -10.00 -0.54 9.60
CA LYS A 39 -10.85 0.53 10.14
C LYS A 39 -11.14 1.55 9.07
N MET A 40 -12.35 1.48 8.54
CA MET A 40 -12.74 2.34 7.43
C MET A 40 -12.65 3.83 7.77
N GLU A 41 -13.02 4.19 9.00
CA GLU A 41 -12.98 5.61 9.38
C GLU A 41 -11.55 6.14 9.36
N LYS A 42 -10.57 5.31 9.71
CA LYS A 42 -9.17 5.72 9.64
C LYS A 42 -8.71 5.86 8.20
N LEU A 43 -9.16 4.96 7.34
CA LEU A 43 -8.84 5.07 5.92
C LEU A 43 -9.45 6.32 5.32
N GLU A 44 -10.65 6.67 5.74
CA GLU A 44 -11.28 7.88 5.24
C GLU A 44 -10.55 9.12 5.69
N GLU A 45 -10.04 9.12 6.92
CA GLU A 45 -9.21 10.24 7.38
C GLU A 45 -7.96 10.36 6.52
N LEU A 46 -7.35 9.23 6.20
CA LEU A 46 -6.16 9.22 5.36
C LEU A 46 -6.48 9.78 3.97
N LYS A 47 -7.63 9.41 3.42
CA LYS A 47 -8.03 9.90 2.12
C LYS A 47 -8.30 11.39 2.12
N LYS A 48 -8.75 11.94 3.25
CA LYS A 48 -8.93 13.38 3.35
C LYS A 48 -7.60 14.11 3.28
N LYS A 49 -6.55 13.51 3.81
CA LYS A 49 -5.21 14.10 3.76
C LYS A 49 -4.58 13.94 2.37
N PHE A 50 -4.81 12.82 1.72
CA PHE A 50 -4.21 12.50 0.43
C PHE A 50 -5.34 12.14 -0.53
N LYS A 51 -5.90 13.14 -1.16
CA LYS A 51 -7.17 12.99 -1.89
C LYS A 51 -7.08 12.10 -3.10
N ASN A 52 -5.88 11.90 -3.62
CA ASN A 52 -5.69 11.12 -4.82
C ASN A 52 -5.46 9.62 -4.56
N ILE A 53 -5.41 9.21 -3.31
CA ILE A 53 -5.25 7.77 -3.03
C ILE A 53 -6.59 7.07 -3.12
N LYS A 54 -6.55 5.75 -3.23
CA LYS A 54 -7.73 4.92 -3.13
C LYS A 54 -7.70 4.18 -1.81
N ILE A 55 -8.87 3.85 -1.28
CA ILE A 55 -8.94 3.12 -0.02
C ILE A 55 -9.87 1.93 -0.21
N LEU A 56 -9.55 0.84 0.50
CA LEU A 56 -10.35 -0.37 0.42
C LEU A 56 -10.18 -1.10 1.75
N LYS A 57 -11.29 -1.32 2.45
CA LYS A 57 -11.24 -2.01 3.73
C LYS A 57 -10.97 -3.50 3.52
N PHE A 58 -10.00 -4.02 4.23
CA PHE A 58 -9.69 -5.44 4.16
C PHE A 58 -8.88 -5.85 5.38
N ASP A 59 -9.19 -7.02 5.91
CA ASP A 59 -8.44 -7.62 7.01
C ASP A 59 -7.46 -8.62 6.42
N ILE A 60 -6.19 -8.24 6.40
CA ILE A 60 -5.16 -9.02 5.75
C ILE A 60 -4.93 -10.38 6.44
N SER A 61 -5.46 -10.55 7.66
CA SER A 61 -5.37 -11.85 8.33
C SER A 61 -6.30 -12.88 7.70
N GLN A 62 -7.22 -12.47 6.84
CA GLN A 62 -8.08 -13.39 6.14
C GLN A 62 -7.36 -13.96 4.92
N HIS A 63 -6.47 -14.91 5.18
CA HIS A 63 -5.55 -15.41 4.16
C HIS A 63 -6.26 -15.98 2.94
N LYS A 64 -7.40 -16.61 3.14
CA LYS A 64 -8.11 -17.23 2.04
C LYS A 64 -8.68 -16.23 1.05
N ARG A 65 -8.79 -14.98 1.46
CA ARG A 65 -9.36 -13.93 0.62
C ARG A 65 -8.34 -12.97 0.07
N ILE A 66 -7.06 -13.18 0.38
CA ILE A 66 -6.00 -12.27 -0.03
C ILE A 66 -5.92 -12.17 -1.55
N GLU A 67 -6.00 -13.30 -2.25
CA GLU A 67 -5.88 -13.29 -3.69
C GLU A 67 -7.00 -12.49 -4.33
N GLU A 68 -8.24 -12.69 -3.87
CA GLU A 68 -9.37 -11.91 -4.35
C GLU A 68 -9.18 -10.43 -4.08
N PHE A 69 -8.68 -10.14 -2.87
CA PHE A 69 -8.46 -8.75 -2.50
C PHE A 69 -7.42 -8.11 -3.41
N ILE A 70 -6.31 -8.80 -3.65
CA ILE A 70 -5.25 -8.27 -4.48
C ILE A 70 -5.76 -8.01 -5.89
N ASN A 71 -6.58 -8.91 -6.40
CA ASN A 71 -7.16 -8.71 -7.74
C ASN A 71 -8.06 -7.49 -7.78
N SER A 72 -8.91 -7.33 -6.77
CA SER A 72 -9.80 -6.17 -6.71
C SER A 72 -9.00 -4.89 -6.58
N ALA A 73 -7.99 -4.89 -5.73
CA ALA A 73 -7.17 -3.70 -5.50
C ALA A 73 -6.39 -3.34 -6.76
N THR A 74 -5.90 -4.35 -7.47
CA THR A 74 -5.18 -4.13 -8.71
C THR A 74 -6.09 -3.48 -9.75
N ASP A 75 -7.35 -3.95 -9.83
CA ASP A 75 -8.31 -3.35 -10.73
C ASP A 75 -8.56 -1.89 -10.39
N GLU A 76 -8.67 -1.59 -9.09
CA GLU A 76 -8.86 -0.20 -8.65
C GLU A 76 -7.69 0.69 -9.04
N LEU A 77 -6.51 0.11 -9.11
CA LEU A 77 -5.30 0.85 -9.48
C LEU A 77 -5.09 0.97 -10.98
N GLY A 78 -5.99 0.39 -11.77
CA GLY A 78 -5.89 0.53 -13.21
C GLY A 78 -5.47 -0.73 -13.94
N GLY A 79 -5.40 -1.84 -13.25
CA GLY A 79 -5.18 -3.14 -13.88
C GLY A 79 -3.79 -3.72 -13.75
N SER A 80 -2.86 -3.02 -13.11
CA SER A 80 -1.52 -3.57 -12.87
C SER A 80 -1.08 -3.25 -11.46
N LEU A 81 -0.14 -4.01 -10.96
CA LEU A 81 0.37 -3.86 -9.60
C LEU A 81 1.88 -3.99 -9.63
N ASP A 82 2.56 -2.99 -9.08
CA ASP A 82 4.02 -2.99 -9.05
C ASP A 82 4.58 -3.45 -7.71
N CYS A 83 3.89 -3.16 -6.62
CA CYS A 83 4.43 -3.50 -5.31
C CYS A 83 3.35 -3.54 -4.25
N ILE A 84 3.55 -4.38 -3.26
CA ILE A 84 2.72 -4.41 -2.05
C ILE A 84 3.62 -4.14 -0.87
N ILE A 85 3.28 -3.13 -0.08
CA ILE A 85 3.99 -2.88 1.16
C ILE A 85 3.15 -3.46 2.29
N ASN A 86 3.68 -4.48 2.93
CA ASN A 86 2.97 -5.17 3.97
C ASN A 86 3.35 -4.58 5.33
N ASN A 87 2.56 -3.64 5.79
CA ASN A 87 2.77 -2.97 7.06
C ASN A 87 1.85 -3.49 8.16
N ALA A 88 1.14 -4.59 7.90
CA ALA A 88 0.12 -5.08 8.83
C ALA A 88 0.64 -6.18 9.76
N GLY A 89 1.96 -6.33 9.88
CA GLY A 89 2.53 -7.31 10.80
C GLY A 89 2.69 -8.70 10.22
N ILE A 90 2.39 -8.89 8.97
CA ILE A 90 2.57 -10.18 8.30
C ILE A 90 3.94 -10.16 7.64
N THR A 91 4.63 -11.29 7.68
CA THR A 91 5.95 -11.36 7.07
C THR A 91 5.86 -11.15 5.56
N MET A 92 6.92 -10.60 4.99
CA MET A 92 6.90 -10.23 3.59
C MET A 92 6.81 -11.43 2.65
N ASP A 93 7.26 -12.57 3.11
CA ASP A 93 7.19 -13.76 2.27
C ASP A 93 5.79 -14.33 2.14
N ASN A 94 4.82 -13.79 2.84
CA ASN A 94 3.43 -14.20 2.71
C ASN A 94 2.72 -13.53 1.55
N LEU A 95 3.35 -12.56 0.91
CA LEU A 95 2.74 -11.82 -0.18
C LEU A 95 3.66 -11.79 -1.38
N ALA A 96 3.05 -11.66 -2.55
CA ALA A 96 3.82 -11.50 -3.78
C ALA A 96 4.34 -10.08 -3.86
N ILE A 97 5.61 -9.88 -3.59
CA ILE A 97 6.23 -8.57 -3.67
C ILE A 97 6.83 -8.42 -5.06
N ARG A 98 6.33 -7.49 -5.83
CA ARG A 98 6.78 -7.29 -7.21
C ARG A 98 8.11 -6.60 -7.30
N MET A 99 8.41 -5.78 -6.32
CA MET A 99 9.67 -5.06 -6.25
C MET A 99 10.45 -5.60 -5.07
N SER A 100 11.73 -5.82 -5.22
CA SER A 100 12.53 -6.36 -4.13
C SER A 100 12.56 -5.35 -2.99
N PHE A 101 12.75 -5.86 -1.78
CA PHE A 101 12.80 -4.99 -0.62
C PHE A 101 13.98 -4.02 -0.72
N GLU A 102 15.09 -4.50 -1.27
CA GLU A 102 16.26 -3.62 -1.46
C GLU A 102 15.94 -2.46 -2.38
N GLU A 103 15.19 -2.72 -3.43
CA GLU A 103 14.79 -1.63 -4.32
C GLU A 103 13.94 -0.61 -3.59
N TRP A 104 13.07 -1.09 -2.72
CA TRP A 104 12.24 -0.20 -1.92
C TRP A 104 13.06 0.70 -1.04
N THR A 105 14.01 0.12 -0.31
CA THR A 105 14.81 0.91 0.63
C THR A 105 15.68 1.91 -0.08
N LYS A 106 16.16 1.58 -1.29
CA LYS A 106 16.93 2.54 -2.07
C LYS A 106 16.07 3.69 -2.56
N VAL A 107 14.83 3.39 -2.93
CA VAL A 107 13.98 4.39 -3.56
C VAL A 107 13.32 5.28 -2.53
N ILE A 108 12.83 4.72 -1.43
CA ILE A 108 11.97 5.42 -0.49
C ILE A 108 12.61 5.62 0.86
N ASP A 109 13.55 4.77 1.22
CA ASP A 109 14.19 4.84 2.54
C ASP A 109 13.15 4.72 3.65
N ILE A 110 12.41 3.61 3.65
CA ILE A 110 11.34 3.39 4.59
C ILE A 110 11.69 2.37 5.66
N ASN A 111 12.92 1.96 5.73
CA ASN A 111 13.32 0.83 6.56
C ASN A 111 13.80 1.25 7.95
N GLU A 112 13.40 2.40 8.40
CA GLU A 112 13.83 2.82 9.71
C GLU A 112 13.22 2.10 10.81
#